data_9071c4dc964c3708dee2355fac3206e9
#
_entry.id   9071c4dc964c3708dee2355fac3206e9
#
_cell.length_a   1.000
_cell.length_b   1.000
_cell.length_c   1.000
_cell.angle_alpha   90.00
_cell.angle_beta   90.00
_cell.angle_gamma   90.00
#
_symmetry.space_group_name_H-M   'P 1'
#
loop_
_entity.id
_entity.type
_entity.pdbx_description
1 polymer ?
#
loop_
_entity_poly.entity_id
_entity_poly.type
_entity_poly.pdbx_seq_one_letter_code
_entity_poly.pdbx_strand_id
1 'polypeptide(L)'
;MPNSKEEEPYSLMFSSLSHPARRKILRLLAEKPRNFSTILETLGISSSHLTYHLENLGELLTKLDDGRYKLSPLGDAAVCTMRGVEEPPEAQQRRIKMPLTWKAIFAVLMVGILVSSAISVTQYVSLNQLSSDYKQLSEVVAQLEADKEQLSIENQRLMSWGTSPTTAVAFLRDVVYLDLTKYVSTIESATVEYRDDLGGIVEEITKWALAYDSSKVDVTFRFRNASLSSYSLKVNEGTPYYSELLPTRTVDAAKDILERYQQYSGASYLGPMISMLDTIETDGNFVKTSGNIKLVRSGESEPKIEFFYTSNNIDYQAKSVVLSFDEYGFLESLSDGWLLFNIGSTQVNLSKEEAIDIALEYAQNFTWTANGQTISDFLLEEDKATAELWPHVREEPLTLIPYWFVTIPLDREYPEQVRSIGVGLWADTGEINVAQPIPR
;
A
#
# COMPACT_ATOMS: atom_id res chain seq x y z
N MET A 1 -34.02 25.20 -2.21
CA MET A 1 -33.21 23.98 -1.96
C MET A 1 -34.19 22.83 -1.85
N PRO A 2 -34.16 21.81 -2.73
CA PRO A 2 -35.04 20.66 -2.61
C PRO A 2 -34.59 19.79 -1.42
N ASN A 3 -35.54 19.16 -0.78
CA ASN A 3 -35.49 18.47 0.48
C ASN A 3 -34.58 17.21 0.40
N SER A 4 -33.42 17.21 1.01
CA SER A 4 -32.42 16.11 0.96
C SER A 4 -32.92 14.78 1.56
N LYS A 5 -34.06 14.76 2.23
CA LYS A 5 -34.64 13.54 2.84
C LYS A 5 -35.51 12.70 1.88
N GLU A 6 -35.92 13.22 0.74
CA GLU A 6 -36.73 12.48 -0.24
C GLU A 6 -35.89 11.77 -1.30
N GLU A 7 -34.64 12.17 -1.51
CA GLU A 7 -33.74 11.58 -2.52
C GLU A 7 -32.91 10.37 -2.02
N GLU A 8 -32.76 10.22 -0.71
CA GLU A 8 -32.00 9.09 -0.13
C GLU A 8 -32.54 7.70 -0.52
N PRO A 9 -33.89 7.44 -0.49
CA PRO A 9 -34.42 6.12 -0.85
C PRO A 9 -34.22 5.77 -2.33
N TYR A 10 -34.30 6.75 -3.22
CA TYR A 10 -34.08 6.56 -4.67
C TYR A 10 -32.60 6.28 -4.97
N SER A 11 -31.71 7.02 -4.35
CA SER A 11 -30.28 6.82 -4.49
C SER A 11 -29.85 5.42 -4.02
N LEU A 12 -30.36 4.98 -2.88
CA LEU A 12 -30.13 3.64 -2.34
C LEU A 12 -30.68 2.55 -3.30
N MET A 13 -31.86 2.74 -3.84
CA MET A 13 -32.48 1.80 -4.78
C MET A 13 -31.63 1.67 -6.06
N PHE A 14 -31.24 2.77 -6.70
CA PHE A 14 -30.45 2.72 -7.93
C PHE A 14 -29.03 2.17 -7.71
N SER A 15 -28.37 2.56 -6.62
CA SER A 15 -27.05 2.02 -6.29
C SER A 15 -27.12 0.51 -6.02
N SER A 16 -28.19 0.06 -5.38
CA SER A 16 -28.42 -1.38 -5.10
C SER A 16 -28.70 -2.17 -6.39
N LEU A 17 -29.40 -1.58 -7.36
CA LEU A 17 -29.70 -2.20 -8.65
C LEU A 17 -28.51 -2.24 -9.62
N SER A 18 -27.46 -1.47 -9.40
CA SER A 18 -26.29 -1.43 -10.29
C SER A 18 -25.52 -2.78 -10.32
N HIS A 19 -25.50 -3.53 -9.22
CA HIS A 19 -24.70 -4.74 -9.10
C HIS A 19 -25.49 -6.02 -9.47
N PRO A 20 -24.97 -6.91 -10.37
CA PRO A 20 -25.69 -8.11 -10.82
C PRO A 20 -26.09 -9.07 -9.70
N ALA A 21 -25.22 -9.30 -8.70
CA ALA A 21 -25.52 -10.19 -7.58
C ALA A 21 -26.68 -9.64 -6.72
N ARG A 22 -26.75 -8.33 -6.49
CA ARG A 22 -27.84 -7.71 -5.72
C ARG A 22 -29.17 -7.82 -6.46
N ARG A 23 -29.19 -7.63 -7.77
CA ARG A 23 -30.39 -7.88 -8.60
C ARG A 23 -30.87 -9.34 -8.50
N LYS A 24 -29.93 -10.31 -8.50
CA LYS A 24 -30.28 -11.74 -8.32
C LYS A 24 -30.89 -12.00 -6.93
N ILE A 25 -30.34 -11.41 -5.86
CA ILE A 25 -30.88 -11.54 -4.50
C ILE A 25 -32.31 -11.00 -4.45
N LEU A 26 -32.56 -9.81 -4.98
CA LEU A 26 -33.90 -9.21 -5.00
C LEU A 26 -34.91 -10.08 -5.76
N ARG A 27 -34.55 -10.65 -6.91
CA ARG A 27 -35.41 -11.57 -7.67
C ARG A 27 -35.71 -12.85 -6.88
N LEU A 28 -34.71 -13.46 -6.22
CA LEU A 28 -34.91 -14.64 -5.40
C LEU A 28 -35.85 -14.39 -4.22
N LEU A 29 -35.74 -13.22 -3.60
CA LEU A 29 -36.59 -12.82 -2.46
C LEU A 29 -38.00 -12.35 -2.90
N ALA A 30 -38.17 -11.91 -4.14
CA ALA A 30 -39.47 -11.60 -4.73
C ALA A 30 -40.34 -12.85 -4.94
N GLU A 31 -39.74 -14.05 -5.07
CA GLU A 31 -40.49 -15.30 -5.18
C GLU A 31 -41.01 -15.76 -3.81
N LYS A 32 -40.14 -15.76 -2.80
CA LYS A 32 -40.47 -16.14 -1.40
C LYS A 32 -39.31 -15.77 -0.46
N PRO A 33 -39.61 -15.56 0.84
CA PRO A 33 -38.60 -15.38 1.87
C PRO A 33 -37.61 -16.55 1.94
N ARG A 34 -36.31 -16.25 2.08
CA ARG A 34 -35.23 -17.27 2.10
C ARG A 34 -34.24 -17.00 3.23
N ASN A 35 -33.65 -18.06 3.76
CA ASN A 35 -32.58 -17.94 4.74
C ASN A 35 -31.21 -17.70 4.07
N PHE A 36 -30.23 -17.29 4.86
CA PHE A 36 -28.88 -16.97 4.40
C PHE A 36 -28.23 -18.12 3.60
N SER A 37 -28.34 -19.35 4.12
CA SER A 37 -27.72 -20.53 3.49
C SER A 37 -28.32 -20.83 2.11
N THR A 38 -29.63 -20.69 1.95
CA THR A 38 -30.30 -20.91 0.64
C THR A 38 -29.89 -19.84 -0.38
N ILE A 39 -29.75 -18.57 0.05
CA ILE A 39 -29.31 -17.52 -0.85
C ILE A 39 -27.86 -17.77 -1.26
N LEU A 40 -27.00 -18.16 -0.32
CA LEU A 40 -25.60 -18.48 -0.54
C LEU A 40 -25.41 -19.58 -1.58
N GLU A 41 -26.12 -20.69 -1.38
CA GLU A 41 -26.09 -21.84 -2.28
C GLU A 41 -26.59 -21.48 -3.70
N THR A 42 -27.69 -20.72 -3.79
CA THR A 42 -28.29 -20.34 -5.08
C THR A 42 -27.39 -19.38 -5.87
N LEU A 43 -26.63 -18.52 -5.19
CA LEU A 43 -25.76 -17.56 -5.85
C LEU A 43 -24.36 -18.09 -6.12
N GLY A 44 -23.91 -19.13 -5.41
CA GLY A 44 -22.58 -19.71 -5.57
C GLY A 44 -21.43 -18.76 -5.21
N ILE A 45 -21.62 -17.87 -4.25
CA ILE A 45 -20.62 -16.89 -3.80
C ILE A 45 -20.15 -17.22 -2.38
N SER A 46 -19.06 -16.61 -1.93
CA SER A 46 -18.58 -16.82 -0.54
C SER A 46 -19.51 -16.16 0.49
N SER A 47 -19.46 -16.65 1.73
CA SER A 47 -20.26 -16.13 2.84
C SER A 47 -20.00 -14.64 3.09
N SER A 48 -18.73 -14.21 3.04
CA SER A 48 -18.34 -12.81 3.20
C SER A 48 -18.91 -11.91 2.08
N HIS A 49 -18.89 -12.37 0.85
CA HIS A 49 -19.48 -11.63 -0.28
C HIS A 49 -21.01 -11.54 -0.16
N LEU A 50 -21.67 -12.60 0.31
CA LEU A 50 -23.12 -12.54 0.53
C LEU A 50 -23.44 -11.53 1.64
N THR A 51 -22.73 -11.57 2.76
CA THR A 51 -22.93 -10.61 3.86
C THR A 51 -22.77 -9.18 3.35
N TYR A 52 -21.70 -8.88 2.62
CA TYR A 52 -21.48 -7.58 2.00
C TYR A 52 -22.62 -7.13 1.09
N HIS A 53 -23.19 -8.04 0.26
CA HIS A 53 -24.31 -7.69 -0.61
C HIS A 53 -25.62 -7.49 0.16
N LEU A 54 -25.87 -8.26 1.22
CA LEU A 54 -27.07 -8.09 2.06
C LEU A 54 -27.01 -6.77 2.86
N GLU A 55 -25.85 -6.40 3.38
CA GLU A 55 -25.63 -5.11 4.05
C GLU A 55 -25.86 -3.93 3.10
N ASN A 56 -25.34 -4.00 1.87
CA ASN A 56 -25.54 -2.97 0.86
C ASN A 56 -26.98 -2.91 0.30
N LEU A 57 -27.78 -3.94 0.47
CA LEU A 57 -29.21 -3.90 0.15
C LEU A 57 -30.02 -3.25 1.29
N GLY A 58 -29.52 -3.23 2.49
CA GLY A 58 -30.02 -2.48 3.65
C GLY A 58 -31.55 -2.44 3.75
N GLU A 59 -32.13 -1.27 3.62
CA GLU A 59 -33.56 -1.01 3.73
C GLU A 59 -34.45 -1.67 2.65
N LEU A 60 -33.86 -2.22 1.58
CA LEU A 60 -34.61 -3.00 0.58
C LEU A 60 -34.99 -4.40 1.11
N LEU A 61 -34.39 -4.83 2.21
CA LEU A 61 -34.63 -6.13 2.83
C LEU A 61 -35.13 -5.98 4.26
N THR A 62 -35.94 -6.95 4.69
CA THR A 62 -36.34 -7.11 6.09
C THR A 62 -36.00 -8.53 6.56
N LYS A 63 -35.32 -8.64 7.68
CA LYS A 63 -35.04 -9.92 8.31
C LYS A 63 -36.20 -10.29 9.24
N LEU A 64 -36.74 -11.48 9.06
CA LEU A 64 -37.82 -12.05 9.90
C LEU A 64 -37.25 -12.66 11.17
N ASP A 65 -38.11 -12.86 12.18
CA ASP A 65 -37.76 -13.44 13.49
C ASP A 65 -37.21 -14.88 13.38
N ASP A 66 -37.56 -15.58 12.31
CA ASP A 66 -37.08 -16.93 11.99
C ASP A 66 -35.74 -16.94 11.23
N GLY A 67 -35.12 -15.78 11.07
CA GLY A 67 -33.82 -15.61 10.43
C GLY A 67 -33.87 -15.55 8.89
N ARG A 68 -35.03 -15.60 8.25
CA ARG A 68 -35.20 -15.45 6.81
C ARG A 68 -35.22 -13.99 6.40
N TYR A 69 -34.78 -13.72 5.16
CA TYR A 69 -34.85 -12.42 4.52
C TYR A 69 -36.06 -12.36 3.60
N LYS A 70 -36.75 -11.22 3.59
CA LYS A 70 -37.81 -10.89 2.63
C LYS A 70 -37.60 -9.48 2.08
N LEU A 71 -38.30 -9.13 0.99
CA LEU A 71 -38.32 -7.75 0.51
C LEU A 71 -39.08 -6.85 1.49
N SER A 72 -38.60 -5.61 1.61
CA SER A 72 -39.36 -4.51 2.19
C SER A 72 -40.26 -3.87 1.13
N PRO A 73 -41.19 -2.97 1.49
CA PRO A 73 -41.96 -2.21 0.47
C PRO A 73 -41.09 -1.47 -0.56
N LEU A 74 -39.92 -0.99 -0.14
CA LEU A 74 -38.94 -0.37 -1.02
C LEU A 74 -38.25 -1.41 -1.93
N GLY A 75 -37.99 -2.60 -1.41
CA GLY A 75 -37.47 -3.72 -2.18
C GLY A 75 -38.44 -4.24 -3.24
N ASP A 76 -39.76 -4.29 -2.92
CA ASP A 76 -40.81 -4.64 -3.89
C ASP A 76 -40.88 -3.59 -5.02
N ALA A 77 -40.82 -2.29 -4.70
CA ALA A 77 -40.76 -1.23 -5.69
C ALA A 77 -39.54 -1.34 -6.62
N ALA A 78 -38.37 -1.68 -6.07
CA ALA A 78 -37.15 -1.92 -6.84
C ALA A 78 -37.31 -3.08 -7.84
N VAL A 79 -37.94 -4.18 -7.43
CA VAL A 79 -38.24 -5.35 -8.30
C VAL A 79 -39.24 -4.98 -9.39
N CYS A 80 -40.30 -4.21 -9.08
CA CYS A 80 -41.27 -3.72 -10.07
C CYS A 80 -40.58 -2.86 -11.14
N THR A 81 -39.69 -1.98 -10.73
CA THR A 81 -38.92 -1.13 -11.65
C THR A 81 -38.03 -1.99 -12.58
N MET A 82 -37.38 -3.02 -12.07
CA MET A 82 -36.60 -3.97 -12.89
C MET A 82 -37.46 -4.68 -13.95
N ARG A 83 -38.66 -5.15 -13.57
CA ARG A 83 -39.57 -5.85 -14.50
C ARG A 83 -40.08 -4.92 -15.60
N GLY A 84 -40.37 -3.65 -15.27
CA GLY A 84 -40.84 -2.66 -16.24
C GLY A 84 -39.80 -2.33 -17.32
N VAL A 85 -38.52 -2.56 -17.08
CA VAL A 85 -37.42 -2.34 -18.03
C VAL A 85 -37.18 -3.59 -18.92
N GLU A 86 -37.52 -4.78 -18.44
CA GLU A 86 -37.21 -6.06 -19.11
C GLU A 86 -38.32 -6.60 -20.05
N GLU A 87 -39.58 -6.11 -19.94
CA GLU A 87 -40.70 -6.57 -20.77
C GLU A 87 -41.43 -5.40 -21.47
N PRO A 88 -41.24 -5.19 -22.79
CA PRO A 88 -42.06 -4.27 -23.55
C PRO A 88 -43.43 -4.90 -23.93
N PRO A 89 -44.54 -4.17 -23.94
CA PRO A 89 -45.87 -4.71 -24.20
C PRO A 89 -46.08 -5.08 -25.68
N GLU A 90 -46.65 -6.29 -25.91
CA GLU A 90 -47.03 -6.76 -27.24
C GLU A 90 -48.27 -6.04 -27.79
N ALA A 91 -48.23 -5.63 -29.06
CA ALA A 91 -49.31 -4.99 -29.78
C ALA A 91 -50.05 -5.99 -30.71
N GLN A 92 -51.38 -6.08 -30.54
CA GLN A 92 -52.27 -6.90 -31.37
C GLN A 92 -52.66 -6.21 -32.66
N GLN A 93 -52.55 -6.90 -33.83
CA GLN A 93 -53.01 -6.40 -35.13
C GLN A 93 -54.42 -6.83 -35.45
N ARG A 94 -55.32 -5.90 -35.84
CA ARG A 94 -56.63 -6.10 -36.49
C ARG A 94 -56.63 -5.53 -37.92
N ARG A 95 -57.09 -6.33 -38.92
CA ARG A 95 -57.21 -5.90 -40.33
C ARG A 95 -58.63 -5.34 -40.60
N ILE A 96 -58.74 -4.16 -41.26
CA ILE A 96 -59.97 -3.55 -41.70
C ILE A 96 -59.88 -3.21 -43.20
N LYS A 97 -60.97 -3.53 -44.02
CA LYS A 97 -61.09 -3.22 -45.46
C LYS A 97 -61.74 -1.84 -45.67
N MET A 98 -61.24 -1.03 -46.58
CA MET A 98 -61.62 0.38 -46.78
C MET A 98 -62.17 0.72 -48.19
N PRO A 99 -63.12 1.68 -48.35
CA PRO A 99 -63.70 2.12 -49.63
C PRO A 99 -62.95 3.27 -50.33
N LEU A 100 -63.27 3.55 -51.59
CA LEU A 100 -62.48 4.23 -52.62
C LEU A 100 -62.26 5.75 -52.39
N THR A 101 -63.02 6.41 -51.56
CA THR A 101 -62.88 7.84 -51.19
C THR A 101 -61.65 8.12 -50.30
N TRP A 102 -61.00 7.12 -49.81
CA TRP A 102 -59.82 7.17 -48.95
C TRP A 102 -58.51 7.35 -49.66
N LYS A 103 -58.47 7.21 -51.01
CA LYS A 103 -57.20 7.31 -51.78
C LYS A 103 -56.54 8.69 -51.70
N ALA A 104 -57.33 9.75 -51.66
CA ALA A 104 -56.78 11.09 -51.48
C ALA A 104 -56.27 11.36 -50.02
N ILE A 105 -57.02 10.85 -49.04
CA ILE A 105 -56.59 10.92 -47.62
C ILE A 105 -55.34 10.07 -47.42
N PHE A 106 -55.22 8.92 -48.07
CA PHE A 106 -54.04 8.07 -47.99
C PHE A 106 -52.81 8.73 -48.65
N ALA A 107 -53.01 9.49 -49.76
CA ALA A 107 -51.91 10.21 -50.40
C ALA A 107 -51.35 11.32 -49.47
N VAL A 108 -52.24 12.08 -48.81
CA VAL A 108 -51.85 13.13 -47.88
C VAL A 108 -51.20 12.52 -46.62
N LEU A 109 -51.72 11.39 -46.10
CA LEU A 109 -51.12 10.65 -45.01
C LEU A 109 -49.75 10.08 -45.36
N MET A 110 -49.59 9.52 -46.61
CA MET A 110 -48.30 9.04 -47.09
C MET A 110 -47.26 10.16 -47.20
N VAL A 111 -47.66 11.32 -47.72
CA VAL A 111 -46.75 12.48 -47.71
C VAL A 111 -46.41 12.94 -46.28
N GLY A 112 -47.36 12.93 -45.37
CA GLY A 112 -47.15 13.22 -43.96
C GLY A 112 -46.20 12.21 -43.29
N ILE A 113 -46.35 10.94 -43.60
CA ILE A 113 -45.46 9.87 -43.13
C ILE A 113 -44.04 10.02 -43.69
N LEU A 114 -43.90 10.37 -44.98
CA LEU A 114 -42.59 10.58 -45.61
C LEU A 114 -41.88 11.82 -45.00
N VAL A 115 -42.63 12.91 -44.75
CA VAL A 115 -42.07 14.10 -44.09
C VAL A 115 -41.69 13.79 -42.63
N SER A 116 -42.54 13.07 -41.89
CA SER A 116 -42.26 12.68 -40.52
C SER A 116 -41.12 11.68 -40.45
N SER A 117 -40.99 10.75 -41.41
CA SER A 117 -39.85 9.81 -41.47
C SER A 117 -38.55 10.55 -41.80
N ALA A 118 -38.55 11.53 -42.69
CA ALA A 118 -37.39 12.36 -42.98
C ALA A 118 -36.95 13.16 -41.74
N ILE A 119 -37.91 13.75 -41.01
CA ILE A 119 -37.63 14.44 -39.74
C ILE A 119 -37.08 13.46 -38.69
N SER A 120 -37.65 12.26 -38.58
CA SER A 120 -37.18 11.23 -37.65
C SER A 120 -35.76 10.75 -37.96
N VAL A 121 -35.43 10.59 -39.28
CA VAL A 121 -34.07 10.22 -39.71
C VAL A 121 -33.08 11.34 -39.39
N THR A 122 -33.43 12.61 -39.63
CA THR A 122 -32.53 13.72 -39.27
C THR A 122 -32.36 13.84 -37.76
N GLN A 123 -33.43 13.67 -36.97
CA GLN A 123 -33.33 13.62 -35.51
C GLN A 123 -32.49 12.43 -35.02
N TYR A 124 -32.62 11.23 -35.62
CA TYR A 124 -31.83 10.05 -35.30
C TYR A 124 -30.34 10.27 -35.59
N VAL A 125 -30.02 10.85 -36.75
CA VAL A 125 -28.64 11.21 -37.11
C VAL A 125 -28.06 12.22 -36.13
N SER A 126 -28.84 13.28 -35.77
CA SER A 126 -28.42 14.29 -34.79
C SER A 126 -28.22 13.70 -33.41
N LEU A 127 -29.08 12.77 -32.96
CA LEU A 127 -28.93 12.05 -31.68
C LEU A 127 -27.71 11.16 -31.67
N ASN A 128 -27.43 10.45 -32.76
CA ASN A 128 -26.22 9.63 -32.87
C ASN A 128 -24.96 10.51 -32.89
N GLN A 129 -25.01 11.64 -33.55
CA GLN A 129 -23.91 12.60 -33.57
C GLN A 129 -23.68 13.20 -32.18
N LEU A 130 -24.75 13.64 -31.51
CA LEU A 130 -24.68 14.13 -30.13
C LEU A 130 -24.16 13.04 -29.14
N SER A 131 -24.57 11.78 -29.33
CA SER A 131 -24.08 10.67 -28.53
C SER A 131 -22.58 10.41 -28.77
N SER A 132 -22.12 10.53 -30.02
CA SER A 132 -20.70 10.44 -30.37
C SER A 132 -19.89 11.59 -29.76
N ASP A 133 -20.42 12.82 -29.87
CA ASP A 133 -19.78 14.02 -29.33
C ASP A 133 -19.72 13.96 -27.78
N TYR A 134 -20.79 13.45 -27.15
CA TYR A 134 -20.81 13.22 -25.70
C TYR A 134 -19.75 12.18 -25.25
N LYS A 135 -19.60 11.11 -26.04
CA LYS A 135 -18.58 10.08 -25.78
C LYS A 135 -17.17 10.64 -25.93
N GLN A 136 -16.90 11.41 -27.00
CA GLN A 136 -15.63 12.10 -27.18
C GLN A 136 -15.36 13.09 -26.05
N LEU A 137 -16.37 13.87 -25.65
CA LEU A 137 -16.22 14.81 -24.54
C LEU A 137 -15.93 14.10 -23.22
N SER A 138 -16.58 12.95 -22.98
CA SER A 138 -16.31 12.10 -21.80
C SER A 138 -14.89 11.56 -21.79
N GLU A 139 -14.37 11.15 -22.95
CA GLU A 139 -12.98 10.69 -23.09
C GLU A 139 -11.98 11.84 -22.85
N VAL A 140 -12.28 13.04 -23.38
CA VAL A 140 -11.45 14.24 -23.16
C VAL A 140 -11.47 14.68 -21.69
N VAL A 141 -12.65 14.60 -21.02
CA VAL A 141 -12.75 14.91 -19.59
C VAL A 141 -11.93 13.91 -18.76
N ALA A 142 -12.03 12.61 -19.05
CA ALA A 142 -11.24 11.59 -18.38
C ALA A 142 -9.73 11.80 -18.59
N GLN A 143 -9.32 12.19 -19.80
CA GLN A 143 -7.91 12.52 -20.09
C GLN A 143 -7.46 13.78 -19.33
N LEU A 144 -8.29 14.84 -19.29
CA LEU A 144 -7.99 16.06 -18.54
C LEU A 144 -7.92 15.83 -17.03
N GLU A 145 -8.72 14.92 -16.49
CA GLU A 145 -8.64 14.53 -15.07
C GLU A 145 -7.33 13.78 -14.78
N ALA A 146 -6.93 12.85 -15.67
CA ALA A 146 -5.64 12.17 -15.56
C ALA A 146 -4.47 13.14 -15.71
N ASP A 147 -4.51 14.05 -16.67
CA ASP A 147 -3.47 15.07 -16.86
C ASP A 147 -3.41 16.04 -15.67
N LYS A 148 -4.55 16.39 -15.08
CA LYS A 148 -4.61 17.23 -13.86
C LYS A 148 -4.00 16.52 -12.66
N GLU A 149 -4.23 15.22 -12.50
CA GLU A 149 -3.65 14.43 -11.43
C GLU A 149 -2.14 14.32 -11.63
N GLN A 150 -1.70 14.05 -12.86
CA GLN A 150 -0.29 14.04 -13.22
C GLN A 150 0.40 15.41 -13.02
N LEU A 151 -0.24 16.50 -13.38
CA LEU A 151 0.23 17.88 -13.12
C LEU A 151 0.24 18.21 -11.63
N SER A 152 -0.70 17.69 -10.85
CA SER A 152 -0.72 17.85 -9.39
C SER A 152 0.46 17.13 -8.74
N ILE A 153 0.75 15.91 -9.19
CA ILE A 153 1.93 15.13 -8.76
C ILE A 153 3.21 15.86 -9.18
N GLU A 154 3.29 16.36 -10.42
CA GLU A 154 4.43 17.12 -10.94
C GLU A 154 4.63 18.45 -10.18
N ASN A 155 3.56 19.17 -9.83
CA ASN A 155 3.63 20.37 -8.99
C ASN A 155 4.06 20.07 -7.55
N GLN A 156 3.57 18.99 -6.95
CA GLN A 156 4.07 18.54 -5.66
C GLN A 156 5.56 18.16 -5.74
N ARG A 157 5.94 17.50 -6.80
CA ARG A 157 7.33 17.17 -7.13
C ARG A 157 8.19 18.43 -7.26
N LEU A 158 7.76 19.43 -8.04
CA LEU A 158 8.47 20.69 -8.23
C LEU A 158 8.55 21.53 -6.95
N MET A 159 7.51 21.50 -6.12
CA MET A 159 7.52 22.16 -4.80
C MET A 159 8.45 21.44 -3.81
N SER A 160 8.54 20.10 -3.86
CA SER A 160 9.50 19.35 -3.06
C SER A 160 10.95 19.59 -3.49
N TRP A 161 11.21 19.76 -4.80
CA TRP A 161 12.53 20.11 -5.31
C TRP A 161 13.04 21.47 -4.83
N GLY A 162 12.13 22.38 -4.47
CA GLY A 162 12.47 23.69 -3.91
C GLY A 162 12.96 23.65 -2.45
N THR A 163 12.63 22.59 -1.71
CA THR A 163 13.00 22.44 -0.29
C THR A 163 14.18 21.49 -0.08
N SER A 164 14.29 20.40 -0.82
CA SER A 164 15.33 19.39 -0.62
C SER A 164 16.76 19.88 -0.84
N PRO A 165 17.09 20.66 -1.88
CA PRO A 165 18.46 21.20 -2.02
C PRO A 165 18.85 22.10 -0.85
N THR A 166 17.95 22.97 -0.39
CA THR A 166 18.20 23.87 0.76
C THR A 166 18.39 23.06 2.04
N THR A 167 17.57 22.03 2.23
CA THR A 167 17.62 21.14 3.38
C THR A 167 18.91 20.31 3.36
N ALA A 168 19.30 19.76 2.21
CA ALA A 168 20.56 19.03 2.04
C ALA A 168 21.78 19.90 2.35
N VAL A 169 21.81 21.13 1.83
CA VAL A 169 22.90 22.11 2.11
C VAL A 169 22.96 22.43 3.60
N ALA A 170 21.81 22.66 4.25
CA ALA A 170 21.76 22.90 5.68
C ALA A 170 22.29 21.71 6.49
N PHE A 171 21.92 20.47 6.11
CA PHE A 171 22.45 19.28 6.77
C PHE A 171 23.98 19.17 6.63
N LEU A 172 24.52 19.35 5.43
CA LEU A 172 25.97 19.30 5.21
C LEU A 172 26.72 20.36 6.03
N ARG A 173 26.17 21.58 6.09
CA ARG A 173 26.78 22.70 6.82
C ARG A 173 26.63 22.56 8.33
N ASP A 174 25.41 22.25 8.82
CA ASP A 174 25.07 22.42 10.23
C ASP A 174 25.18 21.12 11.03
N VAL A 175 25.12 19.95 10.36
CA VAL A 175 25.22 18.63 11.01
C VAL A 175 26.56 17.96 10.73
N VAL A 176 26.98 17.93 9.45
CA VAL A 176 28.23 17.27 9.03
C VAL A 176 29.43 18.20 9.18
N TYR A 177 29.19 19.51 9.18
CA TYR A 177 30.25 20.55 9.15
C TYR A 177 31.17 20.48 7.93
N LEU A 178 30.62 20.02 6.78
CA LEU A 178 31.37 20.08 5.53
C LEU A 178 31.53 21.54 5.09
N ASP A 179 32.76 22.00 4.81
CA ASP A 179 33.03 23.36 4.37
C ASP A 179 32.62 23.56 2.91
N LEU A 180 31.33 23.82 2.70
CA LEU A 180 30.76 24.02 1.37
C LEU A 180 31.31 25.24 0.64
N THR A 181 32.00 26.17 1.31
CA THR A 181 32.61 27.32 0.65
C THR A 181 33.80 26.93 -0.24
N LYS A 182 34.36 25.75 -0.01
CA LYS A 182 35.46 25.19 -0.79
C LYS A 182 34.97 24.47 -2.04
N TYR A 183 33.73 23.92 -2.04
CA TYR A 183 33.28 23.01 -3.08
C TYR A 183 32.47 23.69 -4.18
N VAL A 184 32.67 23.25 -5.39
CA VAL A 184 31.68 23.38 -6.46
C VAL A 184 30.77 22.17 -6.41
N SER A 185 29.48 22.41 -6.18
CA SER A 185 28.46 21.36 -6.09
C SER A 185 27.72 21.18 -7.39
N THR A 186 27.51 19.94 -7.81
CA THR A 186 26.71 19.57 -8.98
C THR A 186 25.74 18.47 -8.59
N ILE A 187 24.47 18.64 -8.91
CA ILE A 187 23.46 17.56 -8.73
C ILE A 187 23.59 16.61 -9.91
N GLU A 188 24.03 15.38 -9.66
CA GLU A 188 24.18 14.33 -10.68
C GLU A 188 22.85 13.68 -11.02
N SER A 189 22.02 13.43 -10.02
CA SER A 189 20.71 12.85 -10.21
C SER A 189 19.75 13.25 -9.08
N ALA A 190 18.49 13.35 -9.42
CA ALA A 190 17.39 13.49 -8.47
C ALA A 190 16.23 12.64 -8.97
N THR A 191 15.74 11.73 -8.12
CA THR A 191 14.58 10.88 -8.39
C THR A 191 13.55 11.10 -7.31
N VAL A 192 12.28 11.15 -7.70
CA VAL A 192 11.16 11.24 -6.78
C VAL A 192 10.20 10.10 -7.11
N GLU A 193 9.86 9.30 -6.11
CA GLU A 193 8.98 8.16 -6.25
C GLU A 193 7.89 8.20 -5.19
N TYR A 194 6.68 7.82 -5.59
CA TYR A 194 5.61 7.55 -4.65
C TYR A 194 5.68 6.07 -4.25
N ARG A 195 5.88 5.81 -2.97
CA ARG A 195 6.14 4.49 -2.41
C ARG A 195 4.88 3.94 -1.73
N ASP A 196 4.03 3.26 -2.51
CA ASP A 196 2.85 2.58 -1.98
C ASP A 196 3.21 1.50 -0.95
N ASP A 197 4.32 0.81 -1.19
CA ASP A 197 4.85 -0.22 -0.31
C ASP A 197 5.30 0.31 1.07
N LEU A 198 5.53 1.61 1.18
CA LEU A 198 5.84 2.30 2.42
C LEU A 198 4.64 3.11 2.98
N GLY A 199 3.41 2.73 2.64
CA GLY A 199 2.21 3.39 3.13
C GLY A 199 1.90 4.72 2.44
N GLY A 200 2.32 4.89 1.19
CA GLY A 200 1.97 6.05 0.38
C GLY A 200 2.81 7.29 0.68
N ILE A 201 4.11 7.12 0.97
CA ILE A 201 5.03 8.25 1.17
C ILE A 201 5.72 8.66 -0.12
N VAL A 202 6.08 9.93 -0.20
CA VAL A 202 6.96 10.44 -1.25
C VAL A 202 8.40 10.25 -0.82
N GLU A 203 9.18 9.49 -1.61
CA GLU A 203 10.62 9.30 -1.41
C GLU A 203 11.38 10.07 -2.49
N GLU A 204 12.33 10.91 -2.06
CA GLU A 204 13.24 11.63 -2.93
C GLU A 204 14.65 11.19 -2.65
N ILE A 205 15.41 10.85 -3.71
CA ILE A 205 16.83 10.52 -3.63
C ILE A 205 17.59 11.50 -4.50
N THR A 206 18.53 12.22 -3.90
CA THR A 206 19.42 13.14 -4.62
C THR A 206 20.87 12.73 -4.46
N LYS A 207 21.62 12.78 -5.55
CA LYS A 207 23.07 12.56 -5.58
C LYS A 207 23.78 13.82 -6.02
N TRP A 208 24.78 14.20 -5.26
CA TRP A 208 25.57 15.40 -5.45
C TRP A 208 27.03 15.04 -5.60
N ALA A 209 27.70 15.58 -6.61
CA ALA A 209 29.14 15.58 -6.69
C ALA A 209 29.67 16.93 -6.19
N LEU A 210 30.59 16.88 -5.26
CA LEU A 210 31.27 18.02 -4.69
C LEU A 210 32.76 17.93 -5.07
N ALA A 211 33.29 18.93 -5.74
CA ALA A 211 34.67 18.93 -6.21
C ALA A 211 35.39 20.24 -5.83
N TYR A 212 36.59 20.10 -5.32
CA TYR A 212 37.51 21.21 -5.05
C TYR A 212 38.97 20.73 -5.04
N ASP A 213 39.79 21.30 -5.90
CA ASP A 213 41.21 20.95 -6.04
C ASP A 213 41.44 19.44 -6.14
N SER A 214 42.06 18.83 -5.13
CA SER A 214 42.33 17.39 -5.04
C SER A 214 41.25 16.61 -4.24
N SER A 215 40.20 17.27 -3.79
CA SER A 215 39.11 16.63 -3.02
C SER A 215 37.86 16.46 -3.88
N LYS A 216 37.39 15.20 -4.02
CA LYS A 216 36.14 14.88 -4.70
C LYS A 216 35.34 13.92 -3.83
N VAL A 217 34.12 14.31 -3.53
CA VAL A 217 33.20 13.52 -2.72
C VAL A 217 31.84 13.47 -3.37
N ASP A 218 31.19 12.31 -3.30
CA ASP A 218 29.80 12.12 -3.69
C ASP A 218 28.96 12.07 -2.44
N VAL A 219 27.84 12.78 -2.44
CA VAL A 219 26.90 12.78 -1.32
C VAL A 219 25.53 12.33 -1.83
N THR A 220 24.94 11.38 -1.13
CA THR A 220 23.60 10.89 -1.44
C THR A 220 22.68 11.20 -0.27
N PHE A 221 21.54 11.80 -0.58
CA PHE A 221 20.46 12.04 0.37
C PHE A 221 19.24 11.27 -0.02
N ARG A 222 18.51 10.79 0.99
CA ARG A 222 17.16 10.28 0.86
C ARG A 222 16.26 11.04 1.80
N PHE A 223 15.22 11.64 1.24
CA PHE A 223 14.16 12.30 2.00
C PHE A 223 12.88 11.48 1.86
N ARG A 224 12.12 11.42 2.94
CA ARG A 224 10.79 10.80 2.97
C ARG A 224 9.80 11.80 3.53
N ASN A 225 8.77 12.14 2.75
CA ASN A 225 7.85 13.23 3.08
C ASN A 225 8.61 14.51 3.51
N ALA A 226 9.62 14.90 2.73
CA ALA A 226 10.51 16.05 2.97
C ALA A 226 11.39 15.98 4.24
N SER A 227 11.36 14.90 5.01
CA SER A 227 12.25 14.67 6.16
C SER A 227 13.46 13.84 5.74
N LEU A 228 14.65 14.17 6.23
CA LEU A 228 15.86 13.39 5.96
C LEU A 228 15.70 11.98 6.55
N SER A 229 15.83 10.96 5.71
CA SER A 229 15.80 9.56 6.10
C SER A 229 17.18 8.90 6.03
N SER A 230 18.00 9.31 5.09
CA SER A 230 19.42 8.90 5.08
C SER A 230 20.31 9.89 4.37
N TYR A 231 21.55 9.86 4.77
CA TYR A 231 22.68 10.57 4.22
C TYR A 231 23.85 9.61 4.07
N SER A 232 24.60 9.71 3.01
CA SER A 232 25.91 9.05 2.88
C SER A 232 26.89 9.92 2.09
N LEU A 233 28.15 9.88 2.52
CA LEU A 233 29.26 10.54 1.85
C LEU A 233 30.28 9.50 1.42
N LYS A 234 30.67 9.54 0.16
CA LYS A 234 31.72 8.70 -0.41
C LYS A 234 32.87 9.55 -0.90
N VAL A 235 34.04 9.31 -0.36
CA VAL A 235 35.27 9.95 -0.83
C VAL A 235 35.74 9.24 -2.10
N ASN A 236 35.82 9.98 -3.21
CA ASN A 236 36.37 9.49 -4.50
C ASN A 236 37.84 9.85 -4.67
N GLU A 237 38.27 11.03 -4.17
CA GLU A 237 39.63 11.51 -4.30
C GLU A 237 39.95 12.47 -3.15
N GLY A 238 41.16 12.38 -2.59
CA GLY A 238 41.66 13.28 -1.55
C GLY A 238 40.97 13.15 -0.21
N THR A 239 40.94 14.24 0.56
CA THR A 239 40.31 14.30 1.90
C THR A 239 39.25 15.39 1.89
N PRO A 240 38.05 15.11 2.48
CA PRO A 240 37.02 16.14 2.60
C PRO A 240 37.47 17.32 3.47
N TYR A 241 36.96 18.51 3.15
CA TYR A 241 37.21 19.71 3.94
C TYR A 241 36.06 19.94 4.92
N TYR A 242 36.38 19.93 6.21
CA TYR A 242 35.41 20.21 7.30
C TYR A 242 35.71 21.59 7.91
N SER A 243 34.67 22.31 8.29
CA SER A 243 34.77 23.58 9.00
C SER A 243 35.16 23.42 10.47
N GLU A 244 34.72 22.30 11.06
CA GLU A 244 35.03 21.91 12.42
C GLU A 244 35.40 20.41 12.48
N LEU A 245 36.22 20.04 13.45
CA LEU A 245 36.60 18.64 13.68
C LEU A 245 35.64 18.02 14.70
N LEU A 246 35.29 16.76 14.46
CA LEU A 246 34.56 15.97 15.44
C LEU A 246 35.43 15.57 16.64
N PRO A 247 34.82 15.28 17.80
CA PRO A 247 35.52 14.66 18.90
C PRO A 247 36.21 13.35 18.49
N THR A 248 37.37 13.07 19.09
CA THR A 248 38.15 11.86 18.75
C THR A 248 37.51 10.56 19.23
N ARG A 249 36.74 10.60 20.34
CA ARG A 249 35.95 9.43 20.77
C ARG A 249 34.71 9.31 19.92
N THR A 250 34.47 8.10 19.36
CA THR A 250 33.28 7.83 18.53
C THR A 250 31.97 8.15 19.24
N VAL A 251 31.89 7.83 20.53
CA VAL A 251 30.69 8.11 21.35
C VAL A 251 30.41 9.60 21.47
N ASP A 252 31.44 10.41 21.67
CA ASP A 252 31.33 11.86 21.78
C ASP A 252 31.01 12.49 20.42
N ALA A 253 31.61 11.97 19.33
CA ALA A 253 31.31 12.38 17.96
C ALA A 253 29.86 12.06 17.60
N ALA A 254 29.38 10.87 17.93
CA ALA A 254 27.98 10.48 17.70
C ALA A 254 27.01 11.37 18.49
N LYS A 255 27.33 11.70 19.74
CA LYS A 255 26.54 12.62 20.55
C LYS A 255 26.45 13.99 19.91
N ASP A 256 27.59 14.57 19.54
CA ASP A 256 27.67 15.90 18.92
C ASP A 256 26.87 15.96 17.61
N ILE A 257 26.98 14.93 16.76
CA ILE A 257 26.17 14.81 15.54
C ILE A 257 24.67 14.69 15.83
N LEU A 258 24.27 13.88 16.83
CA LEU A 258 22.86 13.72 17.16
C LEU A 258 22.25 14.99 17.76
N GLU A 259 23.00 15.75 18.56
CA GLU A 259 22.56 17.05 19.07
C GLU A 259 22.29 18.04 17.95
N ARG A 260 23.21 18.13 16.97
CA ARG A 260 23.06 18.96 15.77
C ARG A 260 21.93 18.46 14.87
N TYR A 261 21.81 17.15 14.70
CA TYR A 261 20.73 16.54 13.93
C TYR A 261 19.38 16.78 14.60
N GLN A 262 19.30 16.75 15.92
CA GLN A 262 18.08 17.10 16.64
C GLN A 262 17.69 18.57 16.41
N GLN A 263 18.64 19.49 16.44
CA GLN A 263 18.39 20.90 16.13
C GLN A 263 17.93 21.12 14.69
N TYR A 264 18.56 20.41 13.77
CA TYR A 264 18.22 20.45 12.34
C TYR A 264 16.83 19.88 12.05
N SER A 265 16.52 18.72 12.61
CA SER A 265 15.28 17.97 12.31
C SER A 265 14.10 18.35 13.22
N GLY A 266 14.35 18.89 14.41
CA GLY A 266 13.35 19.09 15.46
C GLY A 266 12.89 17.78 16.13
N ALA A 267 13.59 16.66 15.92
CA ALA A 267 13.18 15.32 16.31
C ALA A 267 13.37 15.06 17.82
N SER A 268 12.29 15.11 18.59
CA SER A 268 12.33 14.92 20.05
C SER A 268 12.75 13.53 20.51
N TYR A 269 12.52 12.49 19.69
CA TYR A 269 12.91 11.10 20.01
C TYR A 269 14.43 10.89 20.09
N LEU A 270 15.24 11.80 19.57
CA LEU A 270 16.70 11.76 19.69
C LEU A 270 17.19 12.07 21.11
N GLY A 271 16.43 12.82 21.89
CA GLY A 271 16.82 13.22 23.26
C GLY A 271 17.20 12.05 24.18
N PRO A 272 16.36 11.01 24.31
CA PRO A 272 16.73 9.80 25.05
C PRO A 272 17.97 9.08 24.51
N MET A 273 18.20 9.06 23.19
CA MET A 273 19.39 8.46 22.56
C MET A 273 20.65 9.25 22.92
N ILE A 274 20.61 10.58 22.84
CA ILE A 274 21.70 11.48 23.26
C ILE A 274 22.02 11.23 24.73
N SER A 275 21.00 11.19 25.60
CA SER A 275 21.18 10.95 27.04
C SER A 275 21.82 9.58 27.35
N MET A 276 21.57 8.57 26.49
CA MET A 276 22.25 7.27 26.65
C MET A 276 23.75 7.38 26.40
N LEU A 277 24.18 8.16 25.41
CA LEU A 277 25.61 8.36 25.10
C LEU A 277 26.36 9.04 26.25
N ASP A 278 25.72 9.95 27.00
CA ASP A 278 26.31 10.59 28.18
C ASP A 278 26.74 9.59 29.27
N THR A 279 26.17 8.40 29.24
CA THR A 279 26.44 7.37 30.25
C THR A 279 27.48 6.35 29.81
N ILE A 280 28.15 6.56 28.66
CA ILE A 280 29.15 5.66 28.10
C ILE A 280 30.56 6.18 28.36
N GLU A 281 31.32 5.44 29.11
CA GLU A 281 32.72 5.77 29.43
C GLU A 281 33.73 5.09 28.49
N THR A 282 33.36 3.97 27.89
CA THR A 282 34.22 3.20 26.96
C THR A 282 34.03 3.64 25.53
N ASP A 283 35.07 3.50 24.72
CA ASP A 283 35.02 3.70 23.25
C ASP A 283 35.20 2.38 22.48
N GLY A 284 35.25 1.24 23.17
CA GLY A 284 35.23 -0.10 22.54
C GLY A 284 33.81 -0.55 22.16
N ASN A 285 33.69 -1.75 21.59
CA ASN A 285 32.39 -2.34 21.28
C ASN A 285 31.58 -2.58 22.56
N PHE A 286 30.32 -2.20 22.53
CA PHE A 286 29.41 -2.41 23.66
C PHE A 286 27.95 -2.51 23.20
N VAL A 287 27.12 -3.01 24.10
CA VAL A 287 25.66 -3.02 23.98
C VAL A 287 25.07 -2.47 25.27
N LYS A 288 24.12 -1.54 25.16
CA LYS A 288 23.40 -0.96 26.29
C LYS A 288 21.92 -0.81 25.96
N THR A 289 21.06 -1.13 26.92
CA THR A 289 19.60 -0.95 26.77
C THR A 289 19.09 -0.02 27.84
N SER A 290 18.21 0.91 27.47
CA SER A 290 17.51 1.81 28.38
C SER A 290 16.06 1.95 27.91
N GLY A 291 15.11 1.46 28.72
CA GLY A 291 13.72 1.36 28.31
C GLY A 291 13.57 0.51 27.04
N ASN A 292 12.96 1.07 26.02
CA ASN A 292 12.76 0.43 24.73
C ASN A 292 13.81 0.81 23.67
N ILE A 293 14.92 1.40 24.08
CA ILE A 293 16.02 1.74 23.16
C ILE A 293 17.23 0.86 23.48
N LYS A 294 17.75 0.21 22.47
CA LYS A 294 19.00 -0.54 22.53
C LYS A 294 20.04 0.20 21.71
N LEU A 295 21.16 0.50 22.32
CA LEU A 295 22.32 1.15 21.75
C LEU A 295 23.41 0.10 21.57
N VAL A 296 23.94 0.02 20.37
CA VAL A 296 25.06 -0.87 19.99
C VAL A 296 26.18 -0.04 19.38
N ARG A 297 27.39 -0.23 19.84
CA ARG A 297 28.60 0.22 19.15
C ARG A 297 29.34 -1.02 18.65
N SER A 298 29.68 -1.00 17.37
CA SER A 298 30.42 -2.09 16.69
C SER A 298 31.46 -1.49 15.72
N GLY A 299 32.39 -2.33 15.27
CA GLY A 299 33.48 -1.91 14.39
C GLY A 299 34.65 -1.30 15.16
N GLU A 300 35.88 -1.57 14.70
CA GLU A 300 37.09 -1.01 15.27
C GLU A 300 37.66 0.13 14.42
N SER A 301 37.88 -0.12 13.13
CA SER A 301 38.38 0.88 12.18
C SER A 301 37.29 1.77 11.57
N GLU A 302 36.11 1.21 11.37
CA GLU A 302 34.93 1.89 10.86
C GLU A 302 33.81 1.75 11.89
N PRO A 303 33.82 2.58 12.94
CA PRO A 303 32.89 2.44 14.03
C PRO A 303 31.46 2.80 13.63
N LYS A 304 30.52 2.04 14.17
CA LYS A 304 29.08 2.21 13.96
C LYS A 304 28.37 2.33 15.29
N ILE A 305 27.50 3.34 15.39
CA ILE A 305 26.60 3.56 16.50
C ILE A 305 25.18 3.34 16.03
N GLU A 306 24.49 2.40 16.63
CA GLU A 306 23.14 1.98 16.24
C GLU A 306 22.21 2.09 17.43
N PHE A 307 21.13 2.83 17.27
CA PHE A 307 19.99 2.84 18.16
C PHE A 307 18.83 2.16 17.48
N PHE A 308 18.22 1.19 18.12
CA PHE A 308 17.01 0.58 17.62
C PHE A 308 16.01 0.31 18.74
N TYR A 309 14.74 0.24 18.35
CA TYR A 309 13.69 -0.12 19.28
C TYR A 309 13.84 -1.58 19.70
N THR A 310 13.67 -1.86 20.99
CA THR A 310 13.66 -3.23 21.52
C THR A 310 12.53 -3.40 22.53
N SER A 311 11.89 -4.57 22.52
CA SER A 311 10.83 -4.92 23.47
C SER A 311 10.74 -6.43 23.58
N ASN A 312 10.53 -6.95 24.79
CA ASN A 312 10.44 -8.40 25.06
C ASN A 312 11.59 -9.22 24.47
N ASN A 313 12.83 -8.70 24.54
CA ASN A 313 14.04 -9.26 23.93
C ASN A 313 14.01 -9.40 22.41
N ILE A 314 13.12 -8.70 21.73
CA ILE A 314 13.07 -8.63 20.27
C ILE A 314 13.60 -7.27 19.85
N ASP A 315 14.55 -7.30 18.90
CA ASP A 315 15.19 -6.12 18.36
C ASP A 315 14.52 -5.71 17.04
N TYR A 316 13.89 -4.54 17.01
CA TYR A 316 13.19 -3.97 15.84
C TYR A 316 14.16 -3.13 15.02
N GLN A 317 15.12 -3.79 14.35
CA GLN A 317 16.21 -3.13 13.63
C GLN A 317 15.75 -2.16 12.53
N ALA A 318 14.58 -2.38 11.93
CA ALA A 318 14.02 -1.45 10.96
C ALA A 318 13.64 -0.10 11.57
N LYS A 319 13.28 -0.06 12.87
CA LYS A 319 13.00 1.16 13.64
C LYS A 319 14.30 1.60 14.35
N SER A 320 15.17 2.28 13.61
CA SER A 320 16.52 2.60 14.07
C SER A 320 17.01 3.98 13.65
N VAL A 321 18.03 4.46 14.39
CA VAL A 321 18.92 5.54 13.98
C VAL A 321 20.34 5.01 14.00
N VAL A 322 21.04 5.14 12.88
CA VAL A 322 22.36 4.55 12.66
C VAL A 322 23.33 5.61 12.18
N LEU A 323 24.49 5.68 12.81
CA LEU A 323 25.62 6.51 12.39
C LEU A 323 26.81 5.60 12.09
N SER A 324 27.42 5.77 10.90
CA SER A 324 28.68 5.11 10.55
C SER A 324 29.77 6.17 10.38
N PHE A 325 30.95 5.84 10.86
CA PHE A 325 32.10 6.73 10.79
C PHE A 325 33.20 6.05 9.97
N ASP A 326 33.98 6.85 9.25
CA ASP A 326 35.15 6.39 8.55
C ASP A 326 36.31 6.10 9.52
N GLU A 327 37.44 5.61 8.98
CA GLU A 327 38.65 5.30 9.76
C GLU A 327 39.28 6.55 10.43
N TYR A 328 38.91 7.76 10.00
CA TYR A 328 39.36 9.04 10.56
C TYR A 328 38.40 9.62 11.57
N GLY A 329 37.25 8.98 11.82
CA GLY A 329 36.22 9.39 12.75
C GLY A 329 35.23 10.43 12.20
N PHE A 330 35.19 10.65 10.88
CA PHE A 330 34.19 11.51 10.26
C PHE A 330 32.90 10.74 9.94
N LEU A 331 31.76 11.43 9.96
CA LEU A 331 30.48 10.85 9.63
C LEU A 331 30.41 10.45 8.16
N GLU A 332 30.46 9.16 7.88
CA GLU A 332 30.28 8.59 6.56
C GLU A 332 28.81 8.45 6.18
N SER A 333 27.98 7.97 7.10
CA SER A 333 26.53 7.83 6.86
C SER A 333 25.68 8.04 8.11
N LEU A 334 24.46 8.52 7.88
CA LEU A 334 23.39 8.59 8.85
C LEU A 334 22.13 7.99 8.24
N SER A 335 21.46 7.10 8.94
CA SER A 335 20.17 6.54 8.55
C SER A 335 19.18 6.71 9.69
N ASP A 336 18.00 7.24 9.38
CA ASP A 336 16.93 7.47 10.33
C ASP A 336 15.62 6.84 9.81
N GLY A 337 15.30 5.67 10.38
CA GLY A 337 14.06 4.95 10.18
C GLY A 337 13.09 5.04 11.37
N TRP A 338 13.43 5.84 12.40
CA TRP A 338 12.71 5.81 13.67
C TRP A 338 11.23 6.16 13.56
N LEU A 339 10.88 7.17 12.79
CA LEU A 339 9.49 7.58 12.58
C LEU A 339 8.80 6.84 11.43
N LEU A 340 9.57 6.14 10.59
CA LEU A 340 9.01 5.40 9.47
C LEU A 340 8.19 4.18 9.95
N PHE A 341 8.69 3.48 10.98
CA PHE A 341 8.05 2.27 11.47
C PHE A 341 7.29 2.51 12.78
N ASN A 342 6.07 2.01 12.82
CA ASN A 342 5.28 1.91 14.03
C ASN A 342 5.54 0.54 14.71
N ILE A 343 5.33 0.47 16.02
CA ILE A 343 5.34 -0.78 16.76
C ILE A 343 3.90 -1.15 17.08
N GLY A 344 3.47 -2.30 16.60
CA GLY A 344 2.18 -2.90 16.92
C GLY A 344 2.23 -3.68 18.24
N SER A 345 1.52 -4.80 18.29
CA SER A 345 1.62 -5.72 19.45
C SER A 345 3.05 -6.23 19.56
N THR A 346 3.60 -6.20 20.78
CA THR A 346 4.92 -6.80 21.07
C THR A 346 4.79 -8.16 21.77
N GLN A 347 3.58 -8.72 21.85
CA GLN A 347 3.32 -9.98 22.53
C GLN A 347 3.80 -11.16 21.71
N VAL A 348 4.45 -12.11 22.37
CA VAL A 348 4.85 -13.41 21.84
C VAL A 348 4.10 -14.45 22.66
N ASN A 349 3.03 -14.97 22.10
CA ASN A 349 2.17 -15.96 22.77
C ASN A 349 2.58 -17.39 22.44
N LEU A 350 3.38 -17.56 21.37
CA LEU A 350 3.87 -18.85 20.91
C LEU A 350 5.36 -19.01 21.27
N SER A 351 5.68 -20.12 21.89
CA SER A 351 7.08 -20.56 22.03
C SER A 351 7.68 -20.93 20.67
N LYS A 352 8.99 -21.10 20.65
CA LYS A 352 9.71 -21.56 19.45
C LYS A 352 9.24 -22.95 19.02
N GLU A 353 9.05 -23.84 19.97
CA GLU A 353 8.60 -25.21 19.77
C GLU A 353 7.19 -25.26 19.19
N GLU A 354 6.26 -24.51 19.76
CA GLU A 354 4.88 -24.39 19.23
C GLU A 354 4.84 -23.83 17.81
N ALA A 355 5.70 -22.86 17.51
CA ALA A 355 5.81 -22.32 16.16
C ALA A 355 6.33 -23.36 15.16
N ILE A 356 7.30 -24.18 15.55
CA ILE A 356 7.81 -25.29 14.74
C ILE A 356 6.70 -26.33 14.51
N ASP A 357 5.98 -26.72 15.55
CA ASP A 357 4.92 -27.73 15.45
C ASP A 357 3.80 -27.27 14.47
N ILE A 358 3.34 -26.03 14.58
CA ILE A 358 2.35 -25.45 13.66
C ILE A 358 2.89 -25.45 12.21
N ALA A 359 4.14 -25.04 12.03
CA ALA A 359 4.75 -24.99 10.71
C ALA A 359 4.94 -26.38 10.09
N LEU A 360 5.30 -27.40 10.87
CA LEU A 360 5.42 -28.78 10.43
C LEU A 360 4.07 -29.36 9.99
N GLU A 361 3.01 -29.15 10.78
CA GLU A 361 1.67 -29.59 10.42
C GLU A 361 1.21 -28.98 9.09
N TYR A 362 1.46 -27.68 8.89
CA TYR A 362 1.14 -27.01 7.64
C TYR A 362 1.97 -27.52 6.46
N ALA A 363 3.28 -27.69 6.66
CA ALA A 363 4.21 -28.09 5.62
C ALA A 363 3.95 -29.51 5.09
N GLN A 364 3.36 -30.41 5.87
CA GLN A 364 2.95 -31.75 5.43
C GLN A 364 1.99 -31.74 4.25
N ASN A 365 1.17 -30.69 4.13
CA ASN A 365 0.19 -30.52 3.06
C ASN A 365 0.60 -29.44 2.05
N PHE A 366 1.79 -28.87 2.19
CA PHE A 366 2.27 -27.80 1.32
C PHE A 366 2.66 -28.37 -0.05
N THR A 367 2.39 -27.60 -1.10
CA THR A 367 2.81 -27.93 -2.46
C THR A 367 3.28 -26.68 -3.16
N TRP A 368 4.23 -26.82 -4.06
CA TRP A 368 4.65 -25.72 -4.93
C TRP A 368 4.81 -26.18 -6.36
N THR A 369 4.87 -25.24 -7.29
CA THR A 369 5.09 -25.53 -8.71
C THR A 369 6.52 -25.16 -9.08
N ALA A 370 7.26 -26.11 -9.63
CA ALA A 370 8.59 -25.90 -10.17
C ALA A 370 8.68 -26.51 -11.58
N ASN A 371 9.21 -25.77 -12.55
CA ASN A 371 9.30 -26.19 -13.96
C ASN A 371 7.98 -26.71 -14.55
N GLY A 372 6.84 -26.14 -14.12
CA GLY A 372 5.49 -26.53 -14.58
C GLY A 372 4.96 -27.84 -13.97
N GLN A 373 5.65 -28.41 -12.99
CA GLN A 373 5.21 -29.60 -12.26
C GLN A 373 4.90 -29.23 -10.80
N THR A 374 3.81 -29.78 -10.27
CA THR A 374 3.49 -29.65 -8.85
C THR A 374 4.33 -30.64 -8.05
N ILE A 375 5.05 -30.15 -7.07
CA ILE A 375 5.85 -30.91 -6.12
C ILE A 375 5.03 -31.11 -4.84
N SER A 376 4.73 -32.36 -4.50
CA SER A 376 4.00 -32.77 -3.30
C SER A 376 4.68 -33.90 -2.55
N ASP A 377 5.48 -34.70 -3.23
CA ASP A 377 6.09 -35.91 -2.69
C ASP A 377 7.50 -35.61 -2.15
N PHE A 378 7.58 -34.95 -0.99
CA PHE A 378 8.82 -34.67 -0.27
C PHE A 378 8.70 -35.15 1.18
N LEU A 379 9.87 -35.37 1.82
CA LEU A 379 9.94 -35.69 3.23
C LEU A 379 10.56 -34.52 4.00
N LEU A 380 9.95 -34.20 5.14
CA LEU A 380 10.43 -33.14 6.04
C LEU A 380 11.48 -33.74 6.99
N GLU A 381 12.59 -33.04 7.16
CA GLU A 381 13.56 -33.33 8.21
C GLU A 381 13.15 -32.59 9.49
N GLU A 382 12.12 -33.10 10.18
CA GLU A 382 11.46 -32.43 11.31
C GLU A 382 12.45 -32.09 12.44
N ASP A 383 13.38 -33.02 12.78
CA ASP A 383 14.40 -32.83 13.82
C ASP A 383 15.38 -31.68 13.51
N LYS A 384 15.45 -31.23 12.26
CA LYS A 384 16.36 -30.17 11.83
C LYS A 384 15.62 -28.84 11.61
N ALA A 385 14.34 -28.79 11.89
CA ALA A 385 13.57 -27.56 11.76
C ALA A 385 14.10 -26.48 12.72
N THR A 386 14.23 -25.27 12.23
CA THR A 386 14.69 -24.12 13.00
C THR A 386 13.65 -23.00 12.92
N ALA A 387 13.51 -22.25 14.01
CA ALA A 387 12.67 -21.07 14.02
C ALA A 387 13.45 -19.86 14.52
N GLU A 388 13.26 -18.75 13.85
CA GLU A 388 13.82 -17.45 14.18
C GLU A 388 12.69 -16.45 14.41
N LEU A 389 12.86 -15.59 15.43
CA LEU A 389 11.88 -14.58 15.81
C LEU A 389 12.41 -13.20 15.43
N TRP A 390 11.71 -12.52 14.53
CA TRP A 390 12.01 -11.13 14.20
C TRP A 390 10.74 -10.31 13.94
N PRO A 391 10.80 -8.97 13.96
CA PRO A 391 9.66 -8.12 13.61
C PRO A 391 9.38 -8.17 12.11
N HIS A 392 8.10 -8.27 11.75
CA HIS A 392 7.64 -8.21 10.37
C HIS A 392 6.41 -7.30 10.25
N VAL A 393 6.16 -6.76 9.05
CA VAL A 393 5.02 -5.86 8.79
C VAL A 393 3.74 -6.68 8.64
N ARG A 394 2.68 -6.30 9.38
CA ARG A 394 1.36 -6.92 9.33
C ARG A 394 0.30 -5.87 8.95
N GLU A 395 -0.60 -6.21 8.01
CA GLU A 395 -1.81 -5.49 7.60
C GLU A 395 -1.68 -3.96 7.39
N GLU A 396 -1.22 -3.22 8.41
CA GLU A 396 -0.95 -1.80 8.32
C GLU A 396 0.47 -1.58 7.80
N PRO A 397 0.65 -0.79 6.75
CA PRO A 397 1.98 -0.48 6.24
C PRO A 397 2.89 0.02 7.37
N LEU A 398 4.13 -0.51 7.42
CA LEU A 398 5.16 -0.09 8.35
C LEU A 398 4.87 -0.34 9.85
N THR A 399 3.87 -1.14 10.20
CA THR A 399 3.62 -1.58 11.57
C THR A 399 4.29 -2.93 11.82
N LEU A 400 5.29 -2.94 12.70
CA LEU A 400 6.10 -4.11 13.02
C LEU A 400 5.50 -4.90 14.18
N ILE A 401 5.35 -6.20 13.99
CA ILE A 401 4.83 -7.17 14.97
C ILE A 401 5.78 -8.37 15.01
N PRO A 402 5.97 -9.03 16.17
CA PRO A 402 6.78 -10.26 16.26
C PRO A 402 6.26 -11.36 15.35
N TYR A 403 7.20 -12.02 14.68
CA TYR A 403 6.92 -12.97 13.64
C TYR A 403 7.91 -14.13 13.70
N TRP A 404 7.41 -15.36 13.77
CA TRP A 404 8.22 -16.56 13.66
C TRP A 404 8.39 -16.93 12.19
N PHE A 405 9.64 -17.14 11.80
CA PHE A 405 9.95 -17.77 10.52
C PHE A 405 10.60 -19.11 10.77
N VAL A 406 9.90 -20.17 10.36
CA VAL A 406 10.35 -21.55 10.54
C VAL A 406 10.92 -22.04 9.22
N THR A 407 12.16 -22.53 9.27
CA THR A 407 12.82 -23.18 8.14
C THR A 407 12.83 -24.67 8.39
N ILE A 408 12.20 -25.44 7.50
CA ILE A 408 12.08 -26.89 7.57
C ILE A 408 12.89 -27.49 6.43
N PRO A 409 14.03 -28.17 6.70
CA PRO A 409 14.82 -28.84 5.68
C PRO A 409 14.08 -30.00 5.05
N LEU A 410 14.38 -30.28 3.79
CA LEU A 410 13.87 -31.40 3.02
C LEU A 410 14.90 -32.51 2.92
N ASP A 411 14.46 -33.77 2.72
CA ASP A 411 15.28 -34.97 2.61
C ASP A 411 16.33 -34.90 1.48
N ARG A 412 16.07 -34.14 0.46
CA ARG A 412 16.91 -33.96 -0.73
C ARG A 412 16.66 -32.60 -1.40
N GLU A 413 17.46 -32.33 -2.41
CA GLU A 413 17.26 -31.17 -3.27
C GLU A 413 16.17 -31.45 -4.29
N TYR A 414 15.24 -30.53 -4.42
CA TYR A 414 14.13 -30.54 -5.38
C TYR A 414 14.39 -29.55 -6.54
N PRO A 415 13.58 -29.58 -7.59
CA PRO A 415 13.72 -28.65 -8.72
C PRO A 415 13.85 -27.18 -8.24
N GLU A 416 14.61 -26.38 -9.01
CA GLU A 416 14.95 -24.99 -8.68
C GLU A 416 15.85 -24.86 -7.42
N GLN A 417 16.62 -25.94 -7.13
CA GLN A 417 17.56 -26.00 -6.00
C GLN A 417 16.88 -25.86 -4.62
N VAL A 418 15.60 -26.18 -4.52
CA VAL A 418 14.85 -26.10 -3.25
C VAL A 418 15.33 -27.17 -2.28
N ARG A 419 15.74 -26.74 -1.07
CA ARG A 419 16.21 -27.62 0.01
C ARG A 419 15.44 -27.47 1.31
N SER A 420 14.60 -26.47 1.41
CA SER A 420 13.82 -26.21 2.62
C SER A 420 12.45 -25.59 2.25
N ILE A 421 11.53 -25.71 3.18
CA ILE A 421 10.27 -24.94 3.17
C ILE A 421 10.36 -23.89 4.28
N GLY A 422 10.09 -22.65 3.94
CA GLY A 422 9.93 -21.55 4.89
C GLY A 422 8.47 -21.33 5.20
N VAL A 423 8.12 -21.34 6.48
CA VAL A 423 6.77 -21.04 6.97
C VAL A 423 6.85 -19.88 7.94
N GLY A 424 6.14 -18.81 7.61
CA GLY A 424 6.08 -17.64 8.45
C GLY A 424 4.73 -17.51 9.15
N LEU A 425 4.72 -17.26 10.45
CA LEU A 425 3.53 -17.16 11.27
C LEU A 425 3.64 -16.03 12.31
N TRP A 426 2.50 -15.43 12.65
CA TRP A 426 2.45 -14.35 13.63
C TRP A 426 2.65 -14.92 15.04
N ALA A 427 3.58 -14.34 15.78
CA ALA A 427 3.96 -14.84 17.12
C ALA A 427 2.88 -14.64 18.19
N ASP A 428 1.90 -13.77 17.94
CA ASP A 428 0.78 -13.48 18.83
C ASP A 428 -0.43 -14.41 18.60
N THR A 429 -0.68 -14.84 17.36
CA THR A 429 -1.89 -15.61 16.99
C THR A 429 -1.60 -17.01 16.49
N GLY A 430 -0.39 -17.31 15.98
CA GLY A 430 -0.07 -18.55 15.28
C GLY A 430 -0.62 -18.65 13.87
N GLU A 431 -1.24 -17.58 13.36
CA GLU A 431 -1.74 -17.54 12.00
C GLU A 431 -0.60 -17.53 10.99
N ILE A 432 -0.68 -18.46 10.03
CA ILE A 432 0.32 -18.57 8.97
C ILE A 432 0.10 -17.45 7.96
N ASN A 433 1.15 -16.68 7.73
CA ASN A 433 1.15 -15.56 6.78
C ASN A 433 1.71 -15.97 5.42
N VAL A 434 2.80 -16.74 5.42
CA VAL A 434 3.47 -17.16 4.20
C VAL A 434 4.00 -18.59 4.33
N ALA A 435 3.96 -19.33 3.23
CA ALA A 435 4.73 -20.55 3.05
C ALA A 435 5.34 -20.57 1.66
N GLN A 436 6.63 -20.89 1.60
CA GLN A 436 7.36 -20.82 0.33
C GLN A 436 8.51 -21.83 0.30
N PRO A 437 8.82 -22.38 -0.90
CA PRO A 437 10.05 -23.13 -1.08
C PRO A 437 11.26 -22.21 -0.97
N ILE A 438 12.31 -22.66 -0.30
CA ILE A 438 13.57 -21.92 -0.15
C ILE A 438 14.64 -22.62 -0.98
N PRO A 439 15.13 -21.99 -2.05
CA PRO A 439 16.32 -22.46 -2.77
C PRO A 439 17.58 -22.24 -1.90
N ARG A 440 18.65 -22.94 -2.27
CA ARG A 440 19.95 -22.86 -1.56
C ARG A 440 20.63 -21.53 -1.79
#